data_5c4ba431163347d149d5fa8af48ecbfe
#
_entry.id   5c4ba431163347d149d5fa8af48ecbfe
#
_cell.length_a   1.000
_cell.length_b   1.000
_cell.length_c   1.000
_cell.angle_alpha   90.00
_cell.angle_beta   90.00
_cell.angle_gamma   90.00
#
_symmetry.space_group_name_H-M   'P 1'
#
loop_
_entity.id
_entity.type
_entity.pdbx_description
1 polymer ?
#
loop_
_entity_poly.entity_id
_entity_poly.type
_entity_poly.pdbx_seq_one_letter_code
_entity_poly.pdbx_strand_id
1 'polypeptide(L)'
;VRPLADLGVRLPVASLAEAEALPAHARAHLKVDTGMNRLGARPEQAVEIGRRLAERGLLEGVYTHFATADEPDLSFAQEQLARFQRVLEALPPVLAHAANGGGVLSFGPLPGMGLARPGLAAYGYAPPHLRGRAPLTPVMTLRARVTHVHTAHAGESVSYGGLWRATRETTVATVGVGYADGYPRSATGRAEVLVAGERRPVLGRICMDQLMVDVTGLPVRVGDWAEVWGAGEITVSEVAAWGGTVEYEVLTGVGARVERRAAP
;
A
#
# COMPACT_ATOMS: atom_id res chain seq x y z
N VAL A 1 13.79 1.91 -23.03
CA VAL A 1 15.01 1.73 -22.22
C VAL A 1 15.90 2.96 -22.32
N ARG A 2 16.33 3.38 -23.53
CA ARG A 2 17.26 4.50 -23.73
C ARG A 2 16.82 5.82 -23.07
N PRO A 3 15.57 6.31 -23.22
CA PRO A 3 15.15 7.55 -22.57
C PRO A 3 15.24 7.52 -21.04
N LEU A 4 15.03 6.35 -20.42
CA LEU A 4 15.17 6.20 -18.96
C LEU A 4 16.63 6.19 -18.53
N ALA A 5 17.52 5.57 -19.32
CA ALA A 5 18.95 5.60 -19.08
C ALA A 5 19.51 7.02 -19.18
N ASP A 6 19.06 7.80 -20.19
CA ASP A 6 19.45 9.21 -20.41
C ASP A 6 19.04 10.10 -19.22
N LEU A 7 17.97 9.74 -18.52
CA LEU A 7 17.51 10.39 -17.27
C LEU A 7 18.24 9.87 -16.01
N GLY A 8 19.21 8.95 -16.15
CA GLY A 8 19.91 8.36 -15.01
C GLY A 8 19.09 7.40 -14.16
N VAL A 9 17.98 6.89 -14.67
CA VAL A 9 17.14 5.91 -13.99
C VAL A 9 17.88 4.58 -13.89
N ARG A 10 17.87 3.96 -12.70
CA ARG A 10 18.37 2.60 -12.47
C ARG A 10 17.41 1.60 -13.06
N LEU A 11 17.90 0.78 -13.98
CA LEU A 11 17.08 -0.12 -14.77
C LEU A 11 17.14 -1.54 -14.20
N PRO A 12 16.00 -2.20 -13.93
CA PRO A 12 16.00 -3.61 -13.56
C PRO A 12 16.37 -4.46 -14.77
N VAL A 13 17.22 -5.48 -14.54
CA VAL A 13 17.64 -6.45 -15.54
C VAL A 13 17.40 -7.86 -14.99
N ALA A 14 16.76 -8.72 -15.78
CA ALA A 14 16.41 -10.09 -15.42
C ALA A 14 16.84 -11.14 -16.45
N SER A 15 17.44 -10.74 -17.57
CA SER A 15 17.89 -11.64 -18.63
C SER A 15 19.18 -11.14 -19.29
N LEU A 16 19.89 -12.05 -19.92
CA LEU A 16 21.09 -11.72 -20.71
C LEU A 16 20.73 -10.80 -21.89
N ALA A 17 19.61 -11.06 -22.55
CA ALA A 17 19.13 -10.22 -23.65
C ALA A 17 18.87 -8.77 -23.21
N GLU A 18 18.26 -8.57 -22.04
CA GLU A 18 18.09 -7.23 -21.46
C GLU A 18 19.43 -6.59 -21.12
N ALA A 19 20.36 -7.35 -20.53
CA ALA A 19 21.70 -6.87 -20.23
C ALA A 19 22.43 -6.38 -21.48
N GLU A 20 22.35 -7.11 -22.58
CA GLU A 20 22.99 -6.74 -23.86
C GLU A 20 22.33 -5.51 -24.53
N ALA A 21 21.02 -5.37 -24.38
CA ALA A 21 20.26 -4.26 -24.98
C ALA A 21 20.46 -2.91 -24.27
N LEU A 22 21.12 -2.88 -23.12
CA LEU A 22 21.37 -1.64 -22.38
C LEU A 22 22.37 -0.74 -23.12
N PRO A 23 22.15 0.59 -23.14
CA PRO A 23 23.17 1.53 -23.61
C PRO A 23 24.37 1.58 -22.65
N ALA A 24 25.55 1.97 -23.17
CA ALA A 24 26.81 1.95 -22.43
C ALA A 24 26.87 2.87 -21.20
N HIS A 25 25.96 3.81 -21.08
CA HIS A 25 25.86 4.73 -19.94
C HIS A 25 24.75 4.36 -18.94
N ALA A 26 24.06 3.22 -19.17
CA ALA A 26 22.99 2.78 -18.28
C ALA A 26 23.52 2.37 -16.89
N ARG A 27 22.68 2.49 -15.88
CA ARG A 27 22.91 1.94 -14.55
C ARG A 27 21.91 0.81 -14.31
N ALA A 28 22.41 -0.38 -14.04
CA ALA A 28 21.59 -1.58 -13.94
C ALA A 28 21.57 -2.13 -12.51
N HIS A 29 20.38 -2.55 -12.09
CA HIS A 29 20.20 -3.41 -10.94
C HIS A 29 19.73 -4.78 -11.39
N LEU A 30 20.56 -5.80 -11.20
CA LEU A 30 20.21 -7.18 -11.50
C LEU A 30 19.12 -7.66 -10.54
N LYS A 31 18.00 -8.08 -11.08
CA LYS A 31 16.92 -8.71 -10.31
C LYS A 31 17.11 -10.22 -10.26
N VAL A 32 17.29 -10.77 -9.07
CA VAL A 32 17.37 -12.21 -8.82
C VAL A 32 16.02 -12.72 -8.31
N ASP A 33 15.48 -13.74 -8.95
CA ASP A 33 14.32 -14.46 -8.45
C ASP A 33 14.77 -15.60 -7.54
N THR A 34 14.60 -15.40 -6.26
CA THR A 34 14.95 -16.38 -5.22
C THR A 34 13.76 -17.23 -4.76
N GLY A 35 12.58 -17.06 -5.40
CA GLY A 35 11.40 -17.86 -5.10
C GLY A 35 10.06 -17.13 -5.18
N MET A 36 10.03 -15.81 -5.47
CA MET A 36 8.77 -15.10 -5.66
C MET A 36 8.09 -15.43 -7.00
N ASN A 37 8.85 -15.82 -8.02
CA ASN A 37 8.38 -16.23 -9.35
C ASN A 37 7.52 -15.16 -10.08
N ARG A 38 7.80 -13.89 -9.82
CA ARG A 38 7.12 -12.77 -10.47
C ARG A 38 7.97 -12.11 -11.54
N LEU A 39 9.25 -11.87 -11.24
CA LEU A 39 10.24 -11.23 -12.11
C LEU A 39 11.64 -11.53 -11.55
N GLY A 40 12.61 -11.73 -12.44
CA GLY A 40 14.01 -11.92 -12.08
C GLY A 40 14.66 -13.12 -12.76
N ALA A 41 15.97 -13.08 -12.88
CA ALA A 41 16.77 -14.22 -13.31
C ALA A 41 16.85 -15.29 -12.21
N ARG A 42 16.85 -16.56 -12.59
CA ARG A 42 17.14 -17.63 -11.65
C ARG A 42 18.56 -17.48 -11.09
N PRO A 43 18.84 -17.92 -9.84
CA PRO A 43 20.14 -17.73 -9.21
C PRO A 43 21.33 -18.15 -10.08
N GLU A 44 21.20 -19.26 -10.80
CA GLU A 44 22.24 -19.81 -11.67
C GLU A 44 22.53 -18.90 -12.86
N GLN A 45 21.49 -18.34 -13.46
CA GLN A 45 21.57 -17.40 -14.58
C GLN A 45 22.00 -16.00 -14.12
N ALA A 46 21.59 -15.62 -12.91
CA ALA A 46 21.89 -14.30 -12.35
C ALA A 46 23.39 -14.02 -12.22
N VAL A 47 24.19 -15.04 -11.89
CA VAL A 47 25.65 -14.93 -11.81
C VAL A 47 26.25 -14.55 -13.16
N GLU A 48 25.85 -15.22 -14.26
CA GLU A 48 26.31 -14.92 -15.62
C GLU A 48 25.92 -13.51 -16.04
N ILE A 49 24.63 -13.16 -15.86
CA ILE A 49 24.10 -11.83 -16.20
C ILE A 49 24.81 -10.74 -15.40
N GLY A 50 25.04 -10.97 -14.10
CA GLY A 50 25.73 -10.02 -13.23
C GLY A 50 27.16 -9.78 -13.64
N ARG A 51 27.91 -10.84 -13.99
CA ARG A 51 29.27 -10.73 -14.52
C ARG A 51 29.29 -9.97 -15.84
N ARG A 52 28.36 -10.27 -16.73
CA ARG A 52 28.24 -9.57 -18.01
C ARG A 52 27.97 -8.07 -17.85
N LEU A 53 27.07 -7.70 -16.92
CA LEU A 53 26.82 -6.31 -16.59
C LEU A 53 28.06 -5.63 -15.96
N ALA A 54 28.80 -6.34 -15.11
CA ALA A 54 30.01 -5.84 -14.48
C ALA A 54 31.14 -5.60 -15.52
N GLU A 55 31.37 -6.53 -16.43
CA GLU A 55 32.32 -6.39 -17.55
C GLU A 55 32.03 -5.16 -18.40
N ARG A 56 30.76 -4.82 -18.59
CA ARG A 56 30.30 -3.64 -19.32
C ARG A 56 30.33 -2.35 -18.47
N GLY A 57 30.67 -2.43 -17.17
CA GLY A 57 30.64 -1.30 -16.25
C GLY A 57 29.25 -0.79 -15.92
N LEU A 58 28.21 -1.62 -16.10
CA LEU A 58 26.80 -1.22 -15.93
C LEU A 58 26.17 -1.70 -14.62
N LEU A 59 26.78 -2.67 -13.91
CA LEU A 59 26.24 -3.25 -12.69
C LEU A 59 26.39 -2.26 -11.51
N GLU A 60 25.31 -1.61 -11.11
CA GLU A 60 25.29 -0.75 -9.92
C GLU A 60 24.74 -1.51 -8.70
N GLY A 61 23.79 -2.40 -8.89
CA GLY A 61 23.18 -3.12 -7.79
C GLY A 61 22.65 -4.51 -8.15
N VAL A 62 22.42 -5.30 -7.11
CA VAL A 62 21.78 -6.63 -7.20
C VAL A 62 20.68 -6.73 -6.16
N TYR A 63 19.51 -7.26 -6.53
CA TYR A 63 18.42 -7.34 -5.58
C TYR A 63 17.50 -8.55 -5.77
N THR A 64 16.86 -8.91 -4.67
CA THR A 64 15.75 -9.86 -4.67
C THR A 64 14.51 -9.25 -4.00
N HIS A 65 13.44 -10.05 -3.83
CA HIS A 65 12.22 -9.64 -3.13
C HIS A 65 11.67 -10.82 -2.36
N PHE A 66 11.43 -10.62 -1.06
CA PHE A 66 10.84 -11.65 -0.22
C PHE A 66 9.34 -11.83 -0.51
N ALA A 67 8.91 -13.07 -0.60
CA ALA A 67 7.52 -13.42 -0.84
C ALA A 67 6.69 -13.48 0.46
N THR A 68 7.33 -13.86 1.58
CA THR A 68 6.67 -14.18 2.86
C THR A 68 7.31 -13.48 4.06
N ALA A 69 8.05 -12.38 3.86
CA ALA A 69 8.68 -11.68 4.98
C ALA A 69 7.68 -10.91 5.86
N ASP A 70 6.43 -10.81 5.43
CA ASP A 70 5.28 -10.26 6.13
C ASP A 70 4.34 -11.33 6.68
N GLU A 71 4.76 -12.59 6.68
CA GLU A 71 4.06 -13.70 7.30
C GLU A 71 4.66 -14.07 8.66
N PRO A 72 3.90 -14.73 9.56
CA PRO A 72 4.44 -15.21 10.84
C PRO A 72 5.58 -16.23 10.69
N ASP A 73 5.51 -17.09 9.67
CA ASP A 73 6.57 -18.06 9.35
C ASP A 73 7.55 -17.44 8.35
N LEU A 74 8.78 -17.21 8.81
CA LEU A 74 9.85 -16.60 8.03
C LEU A 74 10.76 -17.64 7.33
N SER A 75 10.50 -18.92 7.45
CA SER A 75 11.38 -20.00 6.94
C SER A 75 11.67 -19.82 5.44
N PHE A 76 10.65 -19.59 4.64
CA PHE A 76 10.82 -19.37 3.20
C PHE A 76 11.56 -18.08 2.87
N ALA A 77 11.30 -16.99 3.60
CA ALA A 77 12.04 -15.74 3.41
C ALA A 77 13.52 -15.89 3.79
N GLN A 78 13.86 -16.71 4.79
CA GLN A 78 15.23 -17.06 5.15
C GLN A 78 15.91 -17.90 4.06
N GLU A 79 15.21 -18.87 3.47
CA GLU A 79 15.72 -19.62 2.31
C GLU A 79 15.97 -18.69 1.11
N GLN A 80 15.05 -17.75 0.84
CA GLN A 80 15.26 -16.75 -0.23
C GLN A 80 16.52 -15.91 0.03
N LEU A 81 16.75 -15.49 1.27
CA LEU A 81 17.93 -14.75 1.67
C LEU A 81 19.20 -15.57 1.44
N ALA A 82 19.22 -16.83 1.87
CA ALA A 82 20.36 -17.73 1.67
C ALA A 82 20.68 -17.98 0.18
N ARG A 83 19.65 -18.14 -0.66
CA ARG A 83 19.82 -18.21 -2.12
C ARG A 83 20.40 -16.94 -2.70
N PHE A 84 19.95 -15.78 -2.21
CA PHE A 84 20.44 -14.48 -2.65
C PHE A 84 21.89 -14.24 -2.26
N GLN A 85 22.29 -14.59 -1.05
CA GLN A 85 23.66 -14.47 -0.54
C GLN A 85 24.64 -15.25 -1.40
N ARG A 86 24.32 -16.49 -1.81
CA ARG A 86 25.15 -17.28 -2.73
C ARG A 86 25.38 -16.62 -4.09
N VAL A 87 24.38 -15.89 -4.59
CA VAL A 87 24.55 -15.10 -5.82
C VAL A 87 25.50 -13.93 -5.61
N LEU A 88 25.38 -13.24 -4.47
CA LEU A 88 26.26 -12.11 -4.14
C LEU A 88 27.72 -12.53 -3.96
N GLU A 89 27.98 -13.70 -3.34
CA GLU A 89 29.33 -14.27 -3.17
C GLU A 89 30.02 -14.56 -4.51
N ALA A 90 29.25 -14.84 -5.57
CA ALA A 90 29.74 -15.15 -6.91
C ALA A 90 29.94 -13.91 -7.80
N LEU A 91 29.59 -12.72 -7.30
CA LEU A 91 29.67 -11.43 -8.02
C LEU A 91 30.70 -10.50 -7.36
N PRO A 92 31.24 -9.50 -8.08
CA PRO A 92 32.05 -8.47 -7.47
C PRO A 92 31.24 -7.68 -6.42
N PRO A 93 31.93 -6.99 -5.47
CA PRO A 93 31.24 -6.15 -4.49
C PRO A 93 30.31 -5.13 -5.16
N VAL A 94 29.06 -5.11 -4.75
CA VAL A 94 27.99 -4.33 -5.39
C VAL A 94 26.94 -3.93 -4.37
N LEU A 95 26.17 -2.88 -4.64
CA LEU A 95 25.04 -2.49 -3.81
C LEU A 95 23.98 -3.61 -3.82
N ALA A 96 23.80 -4.27 -2.67
CA ALA A 96 22.82 -5.34 -2.53
C ALA A 96 21.58 -4.86 -1.74
N HIS A 97 20.40 -5.35 -2.13
CA HIS A 97 19.17 -5.09 -1.37
C HIS A 97 18.12 -6.20 -1.53
N ALA A 98 17.51 -6.59 -0.41
CA ALA A 98 16.51 -7.67 -0.36
C ALA A 98 15.20 -7.22 0.32
N ALA A 99 15.32 -6.51 1.45
CA ALA A 99 14.21 -6.22 2.34
C ALA A 99 13.15 -5.32 1.69
N ASN A 100 11.92 -5.84 1.58
CA ASN A 100 10.67 -5.09 1.41
C ASN A 100 10.15 -4.64 2.79
N GLY A 101 8.93 -4.08 2.87
CA GLY A 101 8.35 -3.62 4.15
C GLY A 101 8.31 -4.70 5.23
N GLY A 102 7.82 -5.90 4.88
CA GLY A 102 7.86 -7.06 5.78
C GLY A 102 9.28 -7.41 6.19
N GLY A 103 10.21 -7.47 5.22
CA GLY A 103 11.62 -7.78 5.50
C GLY A 103 12.30 -6.78 6.43
N VAL A 104 12.01 -5.49 6.28
CA VAL A 104 12.54 -4.45 7.20
C VAL A 104 12.05 -4.66 8.62
N LEU A 105 10.76 -4.96 8.79
CA LEU A 105 10.15 -5.12 10.10
C LEU A 105 10.47 -6.46 10.77
N SER A 106 10.64 -7.52 9.97
CA SER A 106 10.87 -8.88 10.50
C SER A 106 12.35 -9.19 10.76
N PHE A 107 13.24 -8.77 9.86
CA PHE A 107 14.67 -9.06 9.97
C PHE A 107 15.49 -7.91 10.53
N GLY A 108 14.99 -6.66 10.44
CA GLY A 108 15.83 -5.49 10.70
C GLY A 108 16.94 -5.32 9.66
N PRO A 109 18.08 -4.71 10.06
CA PRO A 109 19.23 -4.57 9.17
C PRO A 109 19.81 -5.92 8.76
N LEU A 110 19.90 -6.17 7.45
CA LEU A 110 20.50 -7.39 6.90
C LEU A 110 21.98 -7.15 6.59
N PRO A 111 22.91 -7.98 7.11
CA PRO A 111 24.33 -7.85 6.82
C PRO A 111 24.62 -7.87 5.31
N GLY A 112 25.50 -6.99 4.86
CA GLY A 112 25.89 -6.88 3.44
C GLY A 112 24.87 -6.20 2.54
N MET A 113 23.73 -5.74 3.07
CA MET A 113 22.72 -5.00 2.32
C MET A 113 22.90 -3.48 2.54
N GLY A 114 23.06 -2.74 1.46
CA GLY A 114 23.27 -1.29 1.51
C GLY A 114 21.99 -0.46 1.34
N LEU A 115 20.82 -1.13 1.08
CA LEU A 115 19.57 -0.46 0.80
C LEU A 115 18.36 -1.32 1.21
N ALA A 116 17.27 -0.67 1.60
CA ALA A 116 15.97 -1.29 1.87
C ALA A 116 14.84 -0.62 1.07
N ARG A 117 13.74 -1.32 0.90
CA ARG A 117 12.54 -0.84 0.19
C ARG A 117 11.31 -0.97 1.10
N PRO A 118 11.15 -0.07 2.08
CA PRO A 118 10.16 -0.22 3.16
C PRO A 118 8.71 -0.21 2.68
N GLY A 119 8.42 0.32 1.48
CA GLY A 119 7.06 0.31 0.91
C GLY A 119 6.05 0.89 1.89
N LEU A 120 5.06 0.07 2.28
CA LEU A 120 3.97 0.46 3.17
C LEU A 120 4.44 0.98 4.53
N ALA A 121 5.55 0.48 5.06
CA ALA A 121 6.10 0.96 6.34
C ALA A 121 6.55 2.43 6.27
N ALA A 122 6.97 2.93 5.10
CA ALA A 122 7.27 4.35 4.91
C ALA A 122 6.01 5.24 4.95
N TYR A 123 4.83 4.66 4.77
CA TYR A 123 3.54 5.33 4.91
C TYR A 123 2.92 5.17 6.31
N GLY A 124 3.65 4.52 7.23
CA GLY A 124 3.22 4.38 8.61
C GLY A 124 2.36 3.14 8.90
N TYR A 125 2.37 2.14 8.03
CA TYR A 125 1.55 0.93 8.21
C TYR A 125 2.40 -0.33 8.23
N ALA A 126 1.93 -1.33 8.99
CA ALA A 126 2.52 -2.66 9.05
C ALA A 126 1.42 -3.73 9.11
N PRO A 127 1.69 -4.94 8.62
CA PRO A 127 0.82 -6.10 8.84
C PRO A 127 0.47 -6.26 10.32
N PRO A 128 -0.71 -6.78 10.68
CA PRO A 128 -1.18 -6.81 12.08
C PRO A 128 -0.19 -7.42 13.07
N HIS A 129 0.46 -8.54 12.72
CA HIS A 129 1.42 -9.24 13.59
C HIS A 129 2.81 -8.56 13.66
N LEU A 130 3.10 -7.59 12.80
CA LEU A 130 4.33 -6.78 12.83
C LEU A 130 4.13 -5.40 13.45
N ARG A 131 2.90 -5.07 13.87
CA ARG A 131 2.63 -3.79 14.55
C ARG A 131 3.44 -3.70 15.85
N GLY A 132 3.98 -2.51 16.10
CA GLY A 132 4.84 -2.27 17.27
C GLY A 132 6.30 -2.71 17.11
N ARG A 133 6.68 -3.36 16.01
CA ARG A 133 8.09 -3.66 15.71
C ARG A 133 8.94 -2.41 15.43
N ALA A 134 8.30 -1.35 14.97
CA ALA A 134 8.91 -0.04 14.77
C ALA A 134 7.90 1.07 15.09
N PRO A 135 8.35 2.29 15.47
CA PRO A 135 7.47 3.44 15.69
C PRO A 135 7.00 3.99 14.33
N LEU A 136 5.94 3.40 13.80
CA LEU A 136 5.34 3.84 12.54
C LEU A 136 4.18 4.81 12.80
N THR A 137 4.17 5.92 12.07
CA THR A 137 3.11 6.92 12.13
C THR A 137 2.44 7.05 10.76
N PRO A 138 1.12 6.81 10.64
CA PRO A 138 0.40 7.02 9.40
C PRO A 138 0.58 8.44 8.86
N VAL A 139 0.93 8.56 7.57
CA VAL A 139 1.22 9.87 6.93
C VAL A 139 0.06 10.41 6.11
N MET A 140 -1.04 9.65 5.98
CA MET A 140 -2.21 10.06 5.20
C MET A 140 -3.47 10.04 6.06
N THR A 141 -4.33 11.04 5.86
CA THR A 141 -5.70 11.08 6.38
C THR A 141 -6.64 11.48 5.25
N LEU A 142 -7.70 10.70 5.04
CA LEU A 142 -8.75 11.02 4.08
C LEU A 142 -9.93 11.65 4.83
N ARG A 143 -10.30 12.85 4.42
CA ARG A 143 -11.47 13.59 4.94
C ARG A 143 -12.38 14.01 3.80
N ALA A 144 -13.66 14.06 4.11
CA ALA A 144 -14.65 14.57 3.17
C ALA A 144 -15.66 15.49 3.88
N ARG A 145 -16.30 16.37 3.10
CA ARG A 145 -17.30 17.29 3.66
C ARG A 145 -18.65 16.61 3.78
N VAL A 146 -19.37 16.95 4.84
CA VAL A 146 -20.81 16.74 4.92
C VAL A 146 -21.48 17.68 3.90
N THR A 147 -22.19 17.11 2.93
CA THR A 147 -22.84 17.86 1.83
C THR A 147 -24.33 18.03 2.02
N HIS A 148 -24.96 17.20 2.84
CA HIS A 148 -26.37 17.25 3.16
C HIS A 148 -26.65 16.63 4.52
N VAL A 149 -27.69 17.12 5.22
CA VAL A 149 -28.20 16.55 6.47
C VAL A 149 -29.72 16.53 6.39
N HIS A 150 -30.33 15.39 6.68
CA HIS A 150 -31.78 15.22 6.69
C HIS A 150 -32.23 14.18 7.73
N THR A 151 -33.53 14.08 7.96
CA THR A 151 -34.12 13.05 8.80
C THR A 151 -34.72 11.95 7.94
N ALA A 152 -34.35 10.70 8.23
CA ALA A 152 -35.06 9.51 7.74
C ALA A 152 -36.03 9.02 8.83
N HIS A 153 -37.32 8.88 8.49
CA HIS A 153 -38.35 8.41 9.40
C HIS A 153 -38.35 6.88 9.50
N ALA A 154 -38.90 6.35 10.58
CA ALA A 154 -39.03 4.91 10.77
C ALA A 154 -39.71 4.22 9.57
N GLY A 155 -39.09 3.18 9.05
CA GLY A 155 -39.55 2.44 7.85
C GLY A 155 -38.93 2.94 6.55
N GLU A 156 -38.37 4.14 6.48
CA GLU A 156 -37.70 4.65 5.27
C GLU A 156 -36.34 3.98 5.04
N SER A 157 -35.99 3.80 3.78
CA SER A 157 -34.71 3.20 3.40
C SER A 157 -33.70 4.28 3.00
N VAL A 158 -32.43 4.02 3.28
CA VAL A 158 -31.30 4.86 2.87
C VAL A 158 -30.43 4.13 1.87
N SER A 159 -30.08 4.81 0.78
CA SER A 159 -29.20 4.34 -0.28
C SER A 159 -29.79 3.22 -1.15
N TYR A 160 -28.98 2.79 -2.13
CA TYR A 160 -29.36 1.83 -3.16
C TYR A 160 -29.76 0.46 -2.60
N GLY A 161 -30.85 -0.08 -3.15
CA GLY A 161 -31.32 -1.43 -2.86
C GLY A 161 -31.99 -1.58 -1.50
N GLY A 162 -32.21 -0.49 -0.76
CA GLY A 162 -32.92 -0.52 0.52
C GLY A 162 -32.30 -1.47 1.55
N LEU A 163 -30.98 -1.67 1.52
CA LEU A 163 -30.28 -2.60 2.41
C LEU A 163 -30.35 -2.17 3.88
N TRP A 164 -30.51 -0.89 4.12
CA TRP A 164 -30.71 -0.35 5.45
C TRP A 164 -32.06 0.36 5.50
N ARG A 165 -32.78 0.16 6.60
CA ARG A 165 -34.04 0.85 6.90
C ARG A 165 -34.00 1.44 8.29
N ALA A 166 -34.48 2.65 8.42
CA ALA A 166 -34.64 3.31 9.71
C ALA A 166 -35.62 2.55 10.60
N THR A 167 -35.20 2.14 11.76
CA THR A 167 -36.06 1.53 12.80
C THR A 167 -36.63 2.58 13.76
N ARG A 168 -36.11 3.78 13.72
CA ARG A 168 -36.49 4.98 14.47
C ARG A 168 -36.21 6.22 13.62
N GLU A 169 -36.65 7.36 14.06
CA GLU A 169 -36.20 8.63 13.48
C GLU A 169 -34.68 8.72 13.56
N THR A 170 -34.02 8.94 12.43
CA THR A 170 -32.57 8.89 12.27
C THR A 170 -32.09 10.12 11.50
N THR A 171 -31.19 10.89 12.09
CA THR A 171 -30.52 11.99 11.38
C THR A 171 -29.40 11.42 10.52
N VAL A 172 -29.48 11.65 9.20
CA VAL A 172 -28.55 11.14 8.21
C VAL A 172 -27.72 12.28 7.64
N ALA A 173 -26.40 12.14 7.70
CA ALA A 173 -25.47 13.01 6.98
C ALA A 173 -25.00 12.34 5.70
N THR A 174 -25.02 13.07 4.59
CA THR A 174 -24.36 12.67 3.32
C THR A 174 -22.95 13.24 3.31
N VAL A 175 -21.95 12.38 3.16
CA VAL A 175 -20.53 12.72 3.11
C VAL A 175 -20.03 12.55 1.68
N GLY A 176 -19.35 13.56 1.14
CA GLY A 176 -18.93 13.66 -0.27
C GLY A 176 -17.70 12.82 -0.60
N VAL A 177 -17.77 11.50 -0.42
CA VAL A 177 -16.74 10.53 -0.78
C VAL A 177 -17.39 9.18 -1.09
N GLY A 178 -16.85 8.45 -2.07
CA GLY A 178 -17.35 7.13 -2.43
C GLY A 178 -16.31 6.30 -3.19
N TYR A 179 -16.76 5.27 -3.92
CA TYR A 179 -15.83 4.35 -4.56
C TYR A 179 -15.08 4.96 -5.75
N ALA A 180 -15.56 6.02 -6.38
CA ALA A 180 -14.83 6.76 -7.39
C ALA A 180 -13.66 7.58 -6.83
N ASP A 181 -13.63 7.79 -5.51
CA ASP A 181 -12.56 8.45 -4.78
C ASP A 181 -11.55 7.46 -4.18
N GLY A 182 -11.83 6.16 -4.31
CA GLY A 182 -11.00 5.07 -3.80
C GLY A 182 -11.51 4.41 -2.52
N TYR A 183 -12.72 4.77 -2.02
CA TYR A 183 -13.29 4.08 -0.87
C TYR A 183 -13.90 2.73 -1.28
N PRO A 184 -13.54 1.59 -0.65
CA PRO A 184 -13.96 0.28 -1.12
C PRO A 184 -15.49 0.08 -1.01
N ARG A 185 -16.17 -0.12 -2.15
CA ARG A 185 -17.63 -0.39 -2.17
C ARG A 185 -18.00 -1.67 -1.42
N SER A 186 -17.09 -2.64 -1.35
CA SER A 186 -17.24 -3.90 -0.62
C SER A 186 -17.31 -3.72 0.90
N ALA A 187 -16.92 -2.56 1.45
CA ALA A 187 -17.08 -2.21 2.86
C ALA A 187 -18.54 -1.91 3.25
N THR A 188 -19.49 -1.91 2.30
CA THR A 188 -20.93 -1.75 2.54
C THR A 188 -21.41 -2.61 3.70
N GLY A 189 -22.10 -1.99 4.67
CA GLY A 189 -22.68 -2.66 5.85
C GLY A 189 -21.70 -2.93 6.99
N ARG A 190 -20.42 -2.53 6.84
CA ARG A 190 -19.37 -2.68 7.87
C ARG A 190 -18.64 -1.38 8.17
N ALA A 191 -18.69 -0.45 7.23
CA ALA A 191 -17.94 0.79 7.26
C ALA A 191 -18.43 1.75 8.33
N GLU A 192 -17.50 2.48 8.92
CA GLU A 192 -17.72 3.61 9.81
C GLU A 192 -16.91 4.83 9.35
N VAL A 193 -17.29 6.01 9.80
CA VAL A 193 -16.52 7.25 9.67
C VAL A 193 -16.47 7.96 11.01
N LEU A 194 -15.46 8.79 11.21
CA LEU A 194 -15.36 9.67 12.38
C LEU A 194 -15.98 11.02 12.03
N VAL A 195 -17.02 11.43 12.74
CA VAL A 195 -17.68 12.72 12.55
C VAL A 195 -18.04 13.33 13.90
N ALA A 196 -17.79 14.61 14.10
CA ALA A 196 -17.93 15.31 15.38
C ALA A 196 -17.19 14.59 16.55
N GLY A 197 -16.06 13.92 16.28
CA GLY A 197 -15.27 13.20 17.27
C GLY A 197 -15.81 11.82 17.64
N GLU A 198 -16.84 11.32 16.97
CA GLU A 198 -17.43 10.00 17.23
C GLU A 198 -17.43 9.11 15.99
N ARG A 199 -17.17 7.81 16.20
CA ARG A 199 -17.33 6.77 15.17
C ARG A 199 -18.81 6.56 14.89
N ARG A 200 -19.19 6.62 13.61
CA ARG A 200 -20.58 6.51 13.15
C ARG A 200 -20.71 5.57 11.97
N PRO A 201 -21.73 4.69 11.96
CA PRO A 201 -21.90 3.70 10.91
C PRO A 201 -22.30 4.34 9.58
N VAL A 202 -21.79 3.79 8.49
CA VAL A 202 -22.25 4.10 7.14
C VAL A 202 -23.52 3.31 6.86
N LEU A 203 -24.58 4.02 6.47
CA LEU A 203 -25.92 3.50 6.24
C LEU A 203 -26.10 3.07 4.78
N GLY A 204 -26.58 1.85 4.57
CA GLY A 204 -26.87 1.33 3.24
C GLY A 204 -25.64 1.16 2.36
N ARG A 205 -25.81 1.22 1.04
CA ARG A 205 -24.72 1.02 0.09
C ARG A 205 -23.84 2.24 -0.04
N ILE A 206 -22.55 2.00 -0.12
CA ILE A 206 -21.55 2.98 -0.53
C ILE A 206 -21.79 3.34 -2.00
N CYS A 207 -21.99 4.64 -2.27
CA CYS A 207 -22.26 5.17 -3.59
C CYS A 207 -20.97 5.52 -4.34
N MET A 208 -21.12 6.04 -5.57
CA MET A 208 -19.96 6.41 -6.40
C MET A 208 -19.14 7.51 -5.73
N ASP A 209 -19.79 8.52 -5.20
CA ASP A 209 -19.21 9.77 -4.69
C ASP A 209 -19.79 10.20 -3.32
N GLN A 210 -20.56 9.33 -2.67
CA GLN A 210 -21.26 9.65 -1.42
C GLN A 210 -21.35 8.47 -0.47
N LEU A 211 -21.26 8.77 0.83
CA LEU A 211 -21.61 7.89 1.95
C LEU A 211 -22.74 8.53 2.75
N MET A 212 -23.68 7.73 3.23
CA MET A 212 -24.71 8.16 4.19
C MET A 212 -24.33 7.64 5.57
N VAL A 213 -24.42 8.49 6.57
CA VAL A 213 -23.91 8.23 7.93
C VAL A 213 -24.98 8.56 8.96
N ASP A 214 -25.21 7.68 9.95
CA ASP A 214 -26.07 7.98 11.10
C ASP A 214 -25.37 9.00 12.03
N VAL A 215 -25.89 10.19 12.06
CA VAL A 215 -25.38 11.27 12.94
C VAL A 215 -26.41 11.67 14.01
N THR A 216 -27.36 10.79 14.32
CA THR A 216 -28.39 11.04 15.33
C THR A 216 -27.75 11.40 16.66
N GLY A 217 -28.21 12.52 17.23
CA GLY A 217 -27.73 13.05 18.50
C GLY A 217 -26.44 13.87 18.41
N LEU A 218 -25.84 14.01 17.21
CA LEU A 218 -24.64 14.82 17.04
C LEU A 218 -24.95 16.20 16.42
N PRO A 219 -24.20 17.24 16.76
CA PRO A 219 -24.39 18.59 16.24
C PRO A 219 -23.75 18.77 14.85
N VAL A 220 -24.02 17.85 13.91
CA VAL A 220 -23.41 17.82 12.57
C VAL A 220 -24.17 18.75 11.62
N ARG A 221 -23.45 19.51 10.81
CA ARG A 221 -23.97 20.47 9.84
C ARG A 221 -23.32 20.29 8.46
N VAL A 222 -24.00 20.76 7.43
CA VAL A 222 -23.42 20.86 6.08
C VAL A 222 -22.16 21.72 6.15
N GLY A 223 -21.08 21.22 5.55
CA GLY A 223 -19.75 21.81 5.56
C GLY A 223 -18.81 21.26 6.62
N ASP A 224 -19.29 20.51 7.61
CA ASP A 224 -18.43 19.83 8.58
C ASP A 224 -17.55 18.76 7.92
N TRP A 225 -16.44 18.42 8.57
CA TRP A 225 -15.56 17.36 8.12
C TRP A 225 -15.91 16.01 8.76
N ALA A 226 -15.98 14.99 7.95
CA ALA A 226 -15.91 13.60 8.36
C ALA A 226 -14.53 13.04 8.01
N GLU A 227 -13.86 12.37 8.95
CA GLU A 227 -12.65 11.61 8.69
C GLU A 227 -13.05 10.17 8.29
N VAL A 228 -12.61 9.79 7.11
CA VAL A 228 -12.98 8.52 6.50
C VAL A 228 -12.00 7.43 6.92
N TRP A 229 -10.73 7.80 7.02
CA TRP A 229 -9.65 7.04 7.64
C TRP A 229 -8.41 7.93 7.83
N GLY A 230 -7.53 7.56 8.76
CA GLY A 230 -6.32 8.34 9.01
C GLY A 230 -5.41 7.76 10.10
N ALA A 231 -4.72 8.66 10.78
CA ALA A 231 -3.92 8.34 11.96
C ALA A 231 -4.77 8.27 13.24
N GLY A 232 -6.07 8.63 13.14
CA GLY A 232 -7.01 8.66 14.24
C GLY A 232 -7.64 7.30 14.57
N GLU A 233 -8.92 7.35 14.95
CA GLU A 233 -9.64 6.16 15.41
C GLU A 233 -10.00 5.18 14.30
N ILE A 234 -10.16 5.65 13.05
CA ILE A 234 -10.45 4.79 11.90
C ILE A 234 -9.19 4.66 11.06
N THR A 235 -8.61 3.48 11.06
CA THR A 235 -7.35 3.19 10.38
C THR A 235 -7.56 2.67 8.96
N VAL A 236 -6.56 2.83 8.10
CA VAL A 236 -6.53 2.21 6.76
C VAL A 236 -6.66 0.68 6.84
N SER A 237 -6.11 0.07 7.90
CA SER A 237 -6.20 -1.39 8.11
C SER A 237 -7.63 -1.85 8.39
N GLU A 238 -8.43 -1.06 9.13
CA GLU A 238 -9.85 -1.37 9.34
C GLU A 238 -10.63 -1.23 8.03
N VAL A 239 -10.37 -0.16 7.26
CA VAL A 239 -11.02 0.02 5.96
C VAL A 239 -10.66 -1.12 5.00
N ALA A 240 -9.40 -1.56 4.99
CA ALA A 240 -8.97 -2.73 4.22
C ALA A 240 -9.70 -4.00 4.65
N ALA A 241 -9.80 -4.24 5.96
CA ALA A 241 -10.54 -5.39 6.51
C ALA A 241 -12.03 -5.34 6.15
N TRP A 242 -12.69 -4.18 6.26
CA TRP A 242 -14.08 -3.99 5.83
C TRP A 242 -14.26 -4.21 4.32
N GLY A 243 -13.25 -3.79 3.53
CA GLY A 243 -13.21 -3.95 2.09
C GLY A 243 -12.91 -5.39 1.63
N GLY A 244 -12.35 -6.23 2.51
CA GLY A 244 -11.82 -7.55 2.14
C GLY A 244 -10.57 -7.45 1.27
N THR A 245 -9.72 -6.45 1.53
CA THR A 245 -8.51 -6.13 0.78
C THR A 245 -7.33 -5.83 1.71
N VAL A 246 -6.27 -5.23 1.16
CA VAL A 246 -5.04 -4.87 1.87
C VAL A 246 -4.84 -3.35 1.90
N GLU A 247 -4.06 -2.87 2.87
CA GLU A 247 -3.78 -1.44 3.06
C GLU A 247 -3.20 -0.77 1.79
N TYR A 248 -2.40 -1.50 1.02
CA TYR A 248 -1.85 -1.01 -0.24
C TYR A 248 -2.94 -0.59 -1.22
N GLU A 249 -3.99 -1.39 -1.36
CA GLU A 249 -5.10 -1.10 -2.28
C GLU A 249 -5.89 0.12 -1.81
N VAL A 250 -6.17 0.23 -0.52
CA VAL A 250 -6.87 1.39 0.05
C VAL A 250 -6.08 2.68 -0.20
N LEU A 251 -4.77 2.67 0.07
CA LEU A 251 -3.93 3.87 -0.10
C LEU A 251 -3.74 4.25 -1.58
N THR A 252 -3.51 3.28 -2.45
CA THR A 252 -3.30 3.51 -3.89
C THR A 252 -4.61 3.77 -4.63
N GLY A 253 -5.73 3.33 -4.07
CA GLY A 253 -7.07 3.57 -4.61
C GLY A 253 -7.51 5.03 -4.57
N VAL A 254 -6.90 5.87 -3.71
CA VAL A 254 -7.24 7.30 -3.65
C VAL A 254 -6.94 7.97 -5.00
N GLY A 255 -7.99 8.30 -5.73
CA GLY A 255 -7.95 8.78 -7.11
C GLY A 255 -7.42 10.22 -7.26
N ALA A 256 -7.21 10.62 -8.51
CA ALA A 256 -6.72 11.97 -8.84
C ALA A 256 -7.74 13.10 -8.56
N ARG A 257 -9.03 12.77 -8.42
CA ARG A 257 -10.06 13.76 -8.02
C ARG A 257 -9.89 14.24 -6.58
N VAL A 258 -9.24 13.45 -5.72
CA VAL A 258 -9.03 13.81 -4.30
C VAL A 258 -7.84 14.76 -4.22
N GLU A 259 -8.09 15.96 -3.74
CA GLU A 259 -7.03 16.95 -3.51
C GLU A 259 -6.07 16.45 -2.43
N ARG A 260 -4.77 16.52 -2.71
CA ARG A 260 -3.72 16.18 -1.73
C ARG A 260 -3.10 17.46 -1.18
N ARG A 261 -3.14 17.59 0.12
CA ARG A 261 -2.53 18.71 0.85
C ARG A 261 -1.46 18.19 1.79
N ALA A 262 -0.30 18.84 1.81
CA ALA A 262 0.67 18.58 2.86
C ALA A 262 0.08 19.04 4.21
N ALA A 263 0.24 18.21 5.24
CA ALA A 263 -0.05 18.66 6.60
C ALA A 263 0.99 19.70 7.03
N PRO A 264 0.60 20.72 7.80
CA PRO A 264 1.52 21.71 8.33
C PRO A 264 2.56 21.10 9.28
#